data_b4a617353f3527dece570d710b967335
#
_entry.id   b4a617353f3527dece570d710b967335
#
_cell.length_a   1.000
_cell.length_b   1.000
_cell.length_c   1.000
_cell.angle_alpha   90.00
_cell.angle_beta   90.00
_cell.angle_gamma   90.00
#
_symmetry.space_group_name_H-M   'P 1'
#
loop_
_entity.id
_entity.type
_entity.pdbx_description
1 polymer ?
#
loop_
_entity_poly.entity_id
_entity_poly.type
_entity_poly.pdbx_seq_one_letter_code
_entity_poly.pdbx_strand_id
1 'polypeptide(L)'
;MTVGEKIKKIRTFRGMTQKELGLAVGFEEKGADNRIAQYETNYRVPKRELLDKIAQALRVESQNFYTLRPGCAEDVMRTFFWLDEDSPGSIRLFQLVRNPGKTGASDDTAVRYNDTDDWPAQPPVGIYFNYGLVDEFMREWLLRQQELHAGEITREEYFEWKINWPCTCDDSKRFDYYVPWRKEK
;
A
#
# COMPACT_ATOMS: atom_id res chain seq x y z
N MET A 1 1.17 6.90 -8.08
CA MET A 1 2.00 6.09 -9.02
C MET A 1 1.11 5.51 -10.10
N THR A 2 1.47 5.67 -11.35
CA THR A 2 0.80 5.04 -12.50
C THR A 2 1.10 3.54 -12.55
N VAL A 3 0.37 2.79 -13.38
CA VAL A 3 0.64 1.34 -13.59
C VAL A 3 2.07 1.12 -14.08
N GLY A 4 2.55 1.92 -15.04
CA GLY A 4 3.91 1.81 -15.55
C GLY A 4 4.98 2.11 -14.49
N GLU A 5 4.79 3.12 -13.66
CA GLU A 5 5.69 3.42 -12.54
C GLU A 5 5.73 2.28 -11.51
N LYS A 6 4.59 1.63 -11.25
CA LYS A 6 4.53 0.45 -10.37
C LYS A 6 5.30 -0.73 -10.98
N ILE A 7 5.09 -1.02 -12.27
CA ILE A 7 5.83 -2.06 -13.00
C ILE A 7 7.33 -1.81 -12.88
N LYS A 8 7.78 -0.60 -13.22
CA LYS A 8 9.19 -0.22 -13.15
C LYS A 8 9.76 -0.40 -11.74
N LYS A 9 9.05 0.09 -10.71
CA LYS A 9 9.48 0.01 -9.31
C LYS A 9 9.65 -1.44 -8.86
N ILE A 10 8.66 -2.29 -9.13
CA ILE A 10 8.68 -3.70 -8.72
C ILE A 10 9.75 -4.47 -9.51
N ARG A 11 9.84 -4.26 -10.84
CA ARG A 11 10.89 -4.88 -11.68
C ARG A 11 12.29 -4.56 -11.17
N THR A 12 12.55 -3.28 -10.90
CA THR A 12 13.84 -2.83 -10.35
C THR A 12 14.12 -3.44 -8.98
N PHE A 13 13.10 -3.52 -8.13
CA PHE A 13 13.18 -4.18 -6.83
C PHE A 13 13.53 -5.67 -6.95
N ARG A 14 13.00 -6.37 -7.98
CA ARG A 14 13.35 -7.76 -8.31
C ARG A 14 14.71 -7.92 -9.00
N GLY A 15 15.42 -6.83 -9.28
CA GLY A 15 16.71 -6.86 -9.99
C GLY A 15 16.61 -7.24 -11.46
N MET A 16 15.41 -7.27 -12.05
CA MET A 16 15.21 -7.66 -13.44
C MET A 16 15.45 -6.48 -14.39
N THR A 17 16.04 -6.79 -15.55
CA THR A 17 16.10 -5.85 -16.69
C THR A 17 14.76 -5.80 -17.41
N GLN A 18 14.53 -4.76 -18.22
CA GLN A 18 13.35 -4.67 -19.07
C GLN A 18 13.28 -5.84 -20.07
N LYS A 19 14.42 -6.26 -20.59
CA LYS A 19 14.52 -7.41 -21.50
C LYS A 19 14.10 -8.71 -20.82
N GLU A 20 14.62 -8.98 -19.62
CA GLU A 20 14.25 -10.18 -18.85
C GLU A 20 12.77 -10.23 -18.52
N LEU A 21 12.17 -9.11 -18.08
CA LEU A 21 10.73 -9.05 -17.84
C LEU A 21 9.96 -9.29 -19.14
N GLY A 22 10.38 -8.67 -20.24
CA GLY A 22 9.73 -8.83 -21.54
C GLY A 22 9.74 -10.28 -22.03
N LEU A 23 10.85 -10.98 -21.89
CA LEU A 23 10.96 -12.42 -22.20
C LEU A 23 10.07 -13.26 -21.27
N ALA A 24 10.07 -12.96 -19.97
CA ALA A 24 9.27 -13.69 -18.98
C ALA A 24 7.75 -13.59 -19.23
N VAL A 25 7.27 -12.50 -19.82
CA VAL A 25 5.85 -12.34 -20.20
C VAL A 25 5.53 -12.85 -21.61
N GLY A 26 6.51 -13.42 -22.31
CA GLY A 26 6.34 -14.07 -23.60
C GLY A 26 6.54 -13.15 -24.80
N PHE A 27 7.26 -12.04 -24.67
CA PHE A 27 7.65 -11.24 -25.84
C PHE A 27 8.83 -11.87 -26.57
N GLU A 28 8.90 -11.66 -27.88
CA GLU A 28 10.05 -12.04 -28.69
C GLU A 28 11.29 -11.25 -28.24
N GLU A 29 12.45 -11.88 -28.31
CA GLU A 29 13.72 -11.31 -27.88
C GLU A 29 13.99 -9.93 -28.52
N LYS A 30 13.66 -9.81 -29.82
CA LYS A 30 13.78 -8.55 -30.55
C LYS A 30 12.66 -7.58 -30.13
N GLY A 31 13.02 -6.62 -29.30
CA GLY A 31 12.14 -5.53 -28.87
C GLY A 31 11.36 -5.80 -27.58
N ALA A 32 11.70 -6.86 -26.83
CA ALA A 32 11.12 -7.14 -25.53
C ALA A 32 11.34 -5.98 -24.54
N ASP A 33 12.54 -5.45 -24.48
CA ASP A 33 12.94 -4.29 -23.69
C ASP A 33 12.15 -3.02 -24.06
N ASN A 34 12.07 -2.72 -25.35
CA ASN A 34 11.32 -1.57 -25.84
C ASN A 34 9.83 -1.63 -25.49
N ARG A 35 9.21 -2.80 -25.55
CA ARG A 35 7.81 -2.98 -25.14
C ARG A 35 7.61 -2.71 -23.66
N ILE A 36 8.46 -3.23 -22.81
CA ILE A 36 8.41 -2.98 -21.35
C ILE A 36 8.67 -1.50 -21.08
N ALA A 37 9.65 -0.86 -21.74
CA ALA A 37 9.92 0.55 -21.60
C ALA A 37 8.68 1.42 -21.95
N GLN A 38 7.94 1.07 -23.01
CA GLN A 38 6.71 1.76 -23.38
C GLN A 38 5.62 1.66 -22.31
N TYR A 39 5.50 0.52 -21.60
CA TYR A 39 4.58 0.39 -20.49
C TYR A 39 5.07 1.16 -19.26
N GLU A 40 6.34 1.08 -18.92
CA GLU A 40 6.92 1.78 -17.77
C GLU A 40 6.84 3.31 -17.88
N THR A 41 6.92 3.83 -19.11
CA THR A 41 6.76 5.27 -19.40
C THR A 41 5.30 5.70 -19.59
N ASN A 42 4.35 4.76 -19.47
CA ASN A 42 2.93 4.98 -19.76
C ASN A 42 2.62 5.43 -21.20
N TYR A 43 3.55 5.25 -22.13
CA TYR A 43 3.31 5.47 -23.56
C TYR A 43 2.25 4.50 -24.09
N ARG A 44 2.20 3.29 -23.50
CA ARG A 44 1.13 2.30 -23.69
C ARG A 44 0.63 1.81 -22.35
N VAL A 45 -0.66 1.46 -22.30
CA VAL A 45 -1.27 0.84 -21.12
C VAL A 45 -1.40 -0.67 -21.38
N PRO A 46 -0.82 -1.53 -20.53
CA PRO A 46 -0.99 -2.98 -20.68
C PRO A 46 -2.46 -3.39 -20.49
N LYS A 47 -2.93 -4.35 -21.30
CA LYS A 47 -4.22 -4.98 -21.06
C LYS A 47 -4.15 -5.90 -19.82
N ARG A 48 -5.32 -6.23 -19.26
CA ARG A 48 -5.44 -7.01 -18.02
C ARG A 48 -4.65 -8.32 -18.09
N GLU A 49 -4.79 -9.09 -19.17
CA GLU A 49 -4.08 -10.36 -19.36
C GLU A 49 -2.55 -10.22 -19.33
N LEU A 50 -2.03 -9.09 -19.85
CA LEU A 50 -0.60 -8.81 -19.80
C LEU A 50 -0.18 -8.37 -18.40
N LEU A 51 -1.04 -7.63 -17.67
CA LEU A 51 -0.78 -7.25 -16.28
C LEU A 51 -0.71 -8.49 -15.37
N ASP A 52 -1.56 -9.51 -15.61
CA ASP A 52 -1.51 -10.78 -14.88
C ASP A 52 -0.18 -11.52 -15.14
N LYS A 53 0.27 -11.58 -16.39
CA LYS A 53 1.58 -12.16 -16.74
C LYS A 53 2.74 -11.39 -16.12
N ILE A 54 2.67 -10.05 -16.10
CA ILE A 54 3.67 -9.21 -15.46
C ILE A 54 3.71 -9.48 -13.95
N ALA A 55 2.54 -9.56 -13.30
CA ALA A 55 2.43 -9.87 -11.88
C ALA A 55 3.06 -11.24 -11.55
N GLN A 56 2.73 -12.25 -12.35
CA GLN A 56 3.31 -13.60 -12.21
C GLN A 56 4.83 -13.59 -12.38
N ALA A 57 5.34 -12.93 -13.43
CA ALA A 57 6.77 -12.82 -13.69
C ALA A 57 7.52 -12.09 -12.56
N LEU A 58 6.88 -11.08 -11.99
CA LEU A 58 7.43 -10.29 -10.88
C LEU A 58 7.16 -10.90 -9.50
N ARG A 59 6.39 -12.00 -9.43
CA ARG A 59 5.98 -12.68 -8.19
C ARG A 59 5.32 -11.71 -7.20
N VAL A 60 4.23 -11.08 -7.65
CA VAL A 60 3.43 -10.14 -6.84
C VAL A 60 1.96 -10.35 -7.11
N GLU A 61 1.13 -9.91 -6.18
CA GLU A 61 -0.33 -9.90 -6.36
C GLU A 61 -0.74 -8.96 -7.50
N SER A 62 -1.53 -9.49 -8.44
CA SER A 62 -1.97 -8.75 -9.64
C SER A 62 -2.81 -7.52 -9.31
N GLN A 63 -3.51 -7.53 -8.16
CA GLN A 63 -4.29 -6.41 -7.65
C GLN A 63 -3.46 -5.12 -7.49
N ASN A 64 -2.14 -5.24 -7.32
CA ASN A 64 -1.26 -4.06 -7.30
C ASN A 64 -1.35 -3.20 -8.56
N PHE A 65 -1.70 -3.81 -9.70
CA PHE A 65 -1.80 -3.12 -10.98
C PHE A 65 -3.23 -2.68 -11.33
N TYR A 66 -4.25 -3.26 -10.67
CA TYR A 66 -5.66 -2.95 -10.94
C TYR A 66 -6.24 -1.87 -10.05
N THR A 67 -5.62 -1.60 -8.91
CA THR A 67 -6.16 -0.63 -7.96
C THR A 67 -6.26 0.75 -8.58
N LEU A 68 -7.39 1.40 -8.30
CA LEU A 68 -7.64 2.81 -8.57
C LEU A 68 -6.39 3.64 -8.19
N ARG A 69 -6.06 4.63 -9.00
CA ARG A 69 -4.98 5.55 -8.70
C ARG A 69 -5.45 6.50 -7.59
N PRO A 70 -5.05 6.38 -6.32
CA PRO A 70 -5.18 7.50 -5.41
C PRO A 70 -4.12 8.53 -5.82
N GLY A 71 -4.33 9.17 -6.97
CA GLY A 71 -3.37 10.09 -7.56
C GLY A 71 -3.54 11.52 -7.07
N CYS A 72 -4.70 11.85 -6.54
CA CYS A 72 -5.03 13.17 -6.00
C CYS A 72 -5.90 13.02 -4.75
N ALA A 73 -5.98 14.08 -3.96
CA ALA A 73 -6.75 14.08 -2.73
C ALA A 73 -8.24 13.78 -2.98
N GLU A 74 -8.76 14.22 -4.12
CA GLU A 74 -10.14 14.02 -4.53
C GLU A 74 -10.47 12.52 -4.76
N ASP A 75 -9.55 11.74 -5.31
CA ASP A 75 -9.76 10.30 -5.53
C ASP A 75 -9.73 9.53 -4.20
N VAL A 76 -8.88 9.92 -3.28
CA VAL A 76 -8.88 9.38 -1.91
C VAL A 76 -10.21 9.68 -1.23
N MET A 77 -10.69 10.92 -1.31
CA MET A 77 -11.96 11.32 -0.71
C MET A 77 -13.15 10.60 -1.34
N ARG A 78 -13.20 10.47 -2.67
CA ARG A 78 -14.25 9.68 -3.34
C ARG A 78 -14.26 8.23 -2.90
N THR A 79 -13.08 7.63 -2.72
CA THR A 79 -12.97 6.25 -2.21
C THR A 79 -13.61 6.13 -0.82
N PHE A 80 -13.32 7.06 0.08
CA PHE A 80 -13.92 7.07 1.41
C PHE A 80 -15.43 7.37 1.40
N PHE A 81 -15.87 8.30 0.54
CA PHE A 81 -17.31 8.61 0.41
C PHE A 81 -18.10 7.39 -0.07
N TRP A 82 -17.61 6.67 -1.09
CA TRP A 82 -18.29 5.48 -1.56
C TRP A 82 -18.24 4.34 -0.53
N LEU A 83 -17.15 4.20 0.22
CA LEU A 83 -17.09 3.22 1.29
C LEU A 83 -18.09 3.54 2.42
N ASP A 84 -18.28 4.81 2.75
CA ASP A 84 -19.27 5.24 3.75
C ASP A 84 -20.72 5.05 3.24
N GLU A 85 -20.99 5.28 1.95
CA GLU A 85 -22.29 5.02 1.32
C GLU A 85 -22.62 3.52 1.22
N ASP A 86 -21.67 2.70 0.83
CA ASP A 86 -21.85 1.24 0.71
C ASP A 86 -22.02 0.55 2.08
N SER A 87 -21.39 1.10 3.10
CA SER A 87 -21.42 0.57 4.47
C SER A 87 -21.50 1.71 5.49
N PRO A 88 -22.71 2.30 5.69
CA PRO A 88 -22.88 3.47 6.54
C PRO A 88 -22.35 3.25 7.96
N GLY A 89 -21.49 4.17 8.40
CA GLY A 89 -20.83 4.12 9.70
C GLY A 89 -19.66 3.15 9.81
N SER A 90 -19.19 2.56 8.69
CA SER A 90 -17.95 1.77 8.64
C SER A 90 -16.71 2.63 8.84
N ILE A 91 -16.79 3.92 8.48
CA ILE A 91 -15.76 4.93 8.70
C ILE A 91 -16.23 5.89 9.79
N ARG A 92 -15.35 6.18 10.73
CA ARG A 92 -15.57 7.18 11.77
C ARG A 92 -14.42 8.18 11.79
N LEU A 93 -14.77 9.45 11.85
CA LEU A 93 -13.81 10.54 11.96
C LEU A 93 -13.82 11.10 13.38
N PHE A 94 -12.66 11.52 13.85
CA PHE A 94 -12.53 12.20 15.13
C PHE A 94 -11.45 13.28 15.04
N GLN A 95 -11.63 14.36 15.80
CA GLN A 95 -10.65 15.42 15.89
C GLN A 95 -9.55 15.05 16.89
N LEU A 96 -8.31 15.15 16.46
CA LEU A 96 -7.19 15.17 17.41
C LEU A 96 -7.08 16.55 18.04
N VAL A 97 -6.86 16.61 19.33
CA VAL A 97 -6.71 17.85 20.08
C VAL A 97 -5.32 17.91 20.67
N ARG A 98 -4.62 19.04 20.42
CA ARG A 98 -3.30 19.26 21.02
C ARG A 98 -3.39 19.19 22.55
N ASN A 99 -2.49 18.46 23.18
CA ASN A 99 -2.42 18.42 24.63
C ASN A 99 -2.05 19.83 25.17
N PRO A 100 -2.93 20.49 25.98
CA PRO A 100 -2.68 21.84 26.45
C PRO A 100 -1.56 21.95 27.51
N GLY A 101 -0.85 20.85 27.79
CA GLY A 101 0.11 20.82 28.91
C GLY A 101 -0.61 20.71 30.25
N LYS A 102 0.01 21.29 31.32
CA LYS A 102 -0.47 21.17 32.72
C LYS A 102 -1.69 22.04 33.06
N THR A 103 -2.21 22.86 32.14
CA THR A 103 -3.17 23.95 32.44
C THR A 103 -4.48 23.95 31.70
N GLY A 104 -4.85 22.88 30.99
CA GLY A 104 -6.08 22.82 30.20
C GLY A 104 -7.20 22.03 30.85
N ALA A 105 -8.45 22.48 30.69
CA ALA A 105 -9.63 21.70 31.00
C ALA A 105 -9.61 20.42 30.16
N SER A 106 -9.92 19.29 30.78
CA SER A 106 -9.94 17.98 30.13
C SER A 106 -11.27 17.84 29.38
N ASP A 107 -11.22 17.82 28.05
CA ASP A 107 -12.26 17.22 27.26
C ASP A 107 -12.00 15.72 27.19
N ASP A 108 -12.70 14.95 27.99
CA ASP A 108 -12.49 13.51 28.12
C ASP A 108 -12.93 12.72 26.89
N THR A 109 -13.56 13.39 25.92
CA THR A 109 -14.01 12.79 24.66
C THR A 109 -13.03 12.95 23.52
N ALA A 110 -12.00 13.80 23.66
CA ALA A 110 -11.01 14.08 22.63
C ALA A 110 -9.77 13.19 22.75
N VAL A 111 -9.32 12.64 21.62
CA VAL A 111 -8.02 11.98 21.54
C VAL A 111 -6.92 13.03 21.53
N ARG A 112 -6.01 12.96 22.48
CA ARG A 112 -4.90 13.91 22.63
C ARG A 112 -3.63 13.39 21.99
N TYR A 113 -2.83 14.29 21.48
CA TYR A 113 -1.50 13.98 20.96
C TYR A 113 -0.47 14.95 21.54
N ASN A 114 0.77 14.48 21.65
CA ASN A 114 1.89 15.34 21.98
C ASN A 114 2.41 16.02 20.73
N ASP A 115 2.66 17.31 20.82
CA ASP A 115 3.24 18.11 19.74
C ASP A 115 4.70 17.69 19.53
N THR A 116 5.01 17.24 18.32
CA THR A 116 6.37 16.94 17.86
C THR A 116 6.56 17.60 16.50
N ASP A 117 7.79 17.75 16.07
CA ASP A 117 8.12 18.35 14.77
C ASP A 117 7.54 17.59 13.58
N ASP A 118 7.15 16.31 13.80
CA ASP A 118 6.53 15.46 12.77
C ASP A 118 5.02 15.69 12.61
N TRP A 119 4.39 16.44 13.53
CA TRP A 119 2.96 16.70 13.49
C TRP A 119 2.64 18.01 12.78
N PRO A 120 1.50 18.08 12.02
CA PRO A 120 1.10 19.32 11.36
C PRO A 120 0.75 20.40 12.37
N ALA A 121 0.97 21.68 12.00
CA ALA A 121 0.68 22.83 12.85
C ALA A 121 -0.80 22.94 13.26
N GLN A 122 -1.73 22.43 12.43
CA GLN A 122 -3.13 22.29 12.78
C GLN A 122 -3.41 20.86 13.28
N PRO A 123 -4.28 20.71 14.30
CA PRO A 123 -4.66 19.40 14.80
C PRO A 123 -5.17 18.49 13.67
N PRO A 124 -4.55 17.32 13.46
CA PRO A 124 -4.98 16.41 12.40
C PRO A 124 -6.33 15.77 12.73
N VAL A 125 -7.04 15.33 11.69
CA VAL A 125 -8.23 14.49 11.81
C VAL A 125 -7.77 13.03 11.80
N GLY A 126 -8.20 12.27 12.79
CA GLY A 126 -8.01 10.83 12.85
C GLY A 126 -9.18 10.10 12.17
N ILE A 127 -8.91 8.89 11.73
CA ILE A 127 -9.90 8.00 11.16
C ILE A 127 -9.78 6.62 11.83
N TYR A 128 -10.91 5.97 12.09
CA TYR A 128 -10.93 4.57 12.44
C TYR A 128 -12.05 3.84 11.68
N PHE A 129 -11.87 2.55 11.49
CA PHE A 129 -12.83 1.71 10.77
C PHE A 129 -13.63 0.90 11.78
N ASN A 130 -14.95 1.08 11.77
CA ASN A 130 -15.88 0.24 12.53
C ASN A 130 -16.24 -1.04 11.73
N TYR A 131 -15.26 -1.57 11.05
CA TYR A 131 -15.29 -2.80 10.29
C TYR A 131 -14.12 -3.67 10.76
N GLY A 132 -14.44 -4.71 11.57
CA GLY A 132 -13.43 -5.48 12.31
C GLY A 132 -12.26 -5.97 11.46
N LEU A 133 -12.53 -6.49 10.25
CA LEU A 133 -11.48 -6.98 9.36
C LEU A 133 -10.55 -5.86 8.87
N VAL A 134 -11.10 -4.70 8.53
CA VAL A 134 -10.28 -3.54 8.12
C VAL A 134 -9.45 -3.03 9.30
N ASP A 135 -10.02 -2.99 10.50
CA ASP A 135 -9.31 -2.57 11.71
C ASP A 135 -8.15 -3.54 12.04
N GLU A 136 -8.36 -4.86 11.87
CA GLU A 136 -7.29 -5.87 12.03
C GLU A 136 -6.13 -5.60 11.04
N PHE A 137 -6.43 -5.36 9.77
CA PHE A 137 -5.41 -5.04 8.77
C PHE A 137 -4.69 -3.71 9.06
N MET A 138 -5.40 -2.71 9.55
CA MET A 138 -4.80 -1.43 9.96
C MET A 138 -3.88 -1.61 11.17
N ARG A 139 -4.24 -2.46 12.15
CA ARG A 139 -3.38 -2.79 13.30
C ARG A 139 -2.11 -3.51 12.86
N GLU A 140 -2.23 -4.48 11.96
CA GLU A 140 -1.08 -5.17 11.39
C GLU A 140 -0.18 -4.19 10.63
N TRP A 141 -0.75 -3.30 9.82
CA TRP A 141 0.03 -2.29 9.11
C TRP A 141 0.75 -1.33 10.07
N LEU A 142 0.09 -0.89 11.14
CA LEU A 142 0.72 -0.10 12.19
C LEU A 142 1.91 -0.83 12.79
N LEU A 143 1.75 -2.12 13.11
CA LEU A 143 2.85 -2.96 13.62
C LEU A 143 4.02 -3.02 12.65
N ARG A 144 3.77 -3.24 11.36
CA ARG A 144 4.83 -3.22 10.31
C ARG A 144 5.56 -1.88 10.24
N GLN A 145 4.86 -0.76 10.43
CA GLN A 145 5.48 0.56 10.48
C GLN A 145 6.38 0.73 11.72
N GLN A 146 5.94 0.22 12.87
CA GLN A 146 6.72 0.23 14.11
C GLN A 146 7.98 -0.64 14.00
N GLU A 147 7.88 -1.85 13.47
CA GLU A 147 9.01 -2.75 13.21
C GLU A 147 10.03 -2.11 12.26
N LEU A 148 9.55 -1.42 11.20
CA LEU A 148 10.42 -0.68 10.29
C LEU A 148 11.14 0.47 10.99
N HIS A 149 10.42 1.22 11.83
CA HIS A 149 11.01 2.33 12.60
C HIS A 149 12.02 1.84 13.63
N ALA A 150 11.74 0.71 14.28
CA ALA A 150 12.67 0.06 15.23
C ALA A 150 13.87 -0.63 14.55
N GLY A 151 13.88 -0.75 13.22
CA GLY A 151 14.91 -1.48 12.49
C GLY A 151 14.81 -2.99 12.62
N GLU A 152 13.69 -3.51 13.07
CA GLU A 152 13.44 -4.95 13.17
C GLU A 152 13.21 -5.61 11.81
N ILE A 153 12.67 -4.84 10.87
CA ILE A 153 12.53 -5.21 9.46
C ILE A 153 13.19 -4.16 8.57
N THR A 154 13.64 -4.56 7.40
CA THR A 154 14.21 -3.67 6.39
C THR A 154 13.12 -3.02 5.52
N ARG A 155 13.50 -1.97 4.77
CA ARG A 155 12.61 -1.36 3.77
C ARG A 155 12.21 -2.34 2.68
N GLU A 156 13.10 -3.23 2.30
CA GLU A 156 12.88 -4.27 1.30
C GLU A 156 11.85 -5.28 1.80
N GLU A 157 11.98 -5.76 3.03
CA GLU A 157 11.00 -6.65 3.67
C GLU A 157 9.64 -5.98 3.81
N TYR A 158 9.60 -4.72 4.26
CA TYR A 158 8.35 -3.96 4.35
C TYR A 158 7.68 -3.76 2.98
N PHE A 159 8.48 -3.56 1.93
CA PHE A 159 7.95 -3.45 0.57
C PHE A 159 7.46 -4.80 0.06
N GLU A 160 8.19 -5.88 0.32
CA GLU A 160 7.79 -7.26 -0.01
C GLU A 160 6.45 -7.61 0.63
N TRP A 161 6.28 -7.30 1.94
CA TRP A 161 5.01 -7.46 2.63
C TRP A 161 3.86 -6.77 1.92
N LYS A 162 4.04 -5.52 1.49
CA LYS A 162 2.99 -4.73 0.82
C LYS A 162 2.60 -5.24 -0.57
N ILE A 163 3.58 -5.67 -1.38
CA ILE A 163 3.30 -6.07 -2.77
C ILE A 163 2.74 -7.49 -2.90
N ASN A 164 2.82 -8.28 -1.84
CA ASN A 164 2.21 -9.61 -1.75
C ASN A 164 1.03 -9.66 -0.76
N TRP A 165 0.64 -8.51 -0.22
CA TRP A 165 -0.57 -8.45 0.59
C TRP A 165 -1.82 -8.82 -0.26
N PRO A 166 -2.80 -9.61 0.24
CA PRO A 166 -2.98 -10.04 1.63
C PRO A 166 -2.30 -11.37 2.01
N CYS A 167 -1.62 -12.07 1.10
CA CYS A 167 -1.00 -13.36 1.35
C CYS A 167 0.20 -13.30 2.33
N THR A 168 0.62 -12.11 2.71
CA THR A 168 1.66 -11.83 3.71
C THR A 168 1.15 -11.47 5.09
N CYS A 169 -0.18 -11.45 5.28
CA CYS A 169 -0.81 -11.17 6.59
C CYS A 169 -0.39 -12.20 7.64
N ASP A 170 -0.28 -11.77 8.90
CA ASP A 170 -0.01 -12.66 10.02
C ASP A 170 -1.14 -13.71 10.19
N ASP A 171 -2.39 -13.33 9.91
CA ASP A 171 -3.54 -14.25 9.85
C ASP A 171 -3.75 -14.81 8.43
N SER A 172 -2.70 -15.37 7.85
CA SER A 172 -2.71 -15.95 6.51
C SER A 172 -3.65 -17.16 6.33
N LYS A 173 -4.19 -17.71 7.43
CA LYS A 173 -5.17 -18.83 7.39
C LYS A 173 -6.47 -18.47 6.66
N ARG A 174 -6.72 -17.18 6.43
CA ARG A 174 -7.87 -16.69 5.66
C ARG A 174 -7.64 -16.72 4.15
N PHE A 175 -6.41 -16.95 3.71
CA PHE A 175 -6.03 -16.92 2.29
C PHE A 175 -5.49 -18.30 1.89
N ASP A 176 -5.59 -18.62 0.61
CA ASP A 176 -5.26 -19.95 0.08
C ASP A 176 -3.78 -20.34 0.28
N TYR A 177 -2.91 -19.35 0.43
CA TYR A 177 -1.48 -19.58 0.66
C TYR A 177 -0.83 -18.38 1.37
N TYR A 178 0.22 -18.68 2.14
CA TYR A 178 1.07 -17.68 2.79
C TYR A 178 2.33 -17.44 1.98
N VAL A 179 2.72 -16.18 1.81
CA VAL A 179 3.98 -15.77 1.18
C VAL A 179 4.95 -15.31 2.25
N PRO A 180 6.05 -16.04 2.50
CA PRO A 180 7.12 -15.58 3.40
C PRO A 180 7.72 -14.27 2.85
N TRP A 181 7.77 -13.24 3.65
CA TRP A 181 8.27 -11.93 3.26
C TRP A 181 9.47 -11.46 4.10
N ARG A 182 9.65 -12.04 5.29
CA ARG A 182 10.86 -11.83 6.09
C ARG A 182 11.98 -12.70 5.58
N LYS A 183 13.20 -12.15 5.49
CA LYS A 183 14.39 -12.93 5.19
C LYS A 183 14.76 -13.73 6.43
N GLU A 184 15.08 -15.01 6.26
CA GLU A 184 15.69 -15.79 7.32
C GLU A 184 17.01 -15.10 7.72
N LYS A 185 17.19 -14.88 9.02
CA LYS A 185 18.40 -14.30 9.60
C LYS A 185 19.52 -15.34 9.67
#